data_f6b0718836479e5febbe95712a3ce79a
#
_entry.id   f6b0718836479e5febbe95712a3ce79a
#
_cell.length_a   1.000
_cell.length_b   1.000
_cell.length_c   1.000
_cell.angle_alpha   90.00
_cell.angle_beta   90.00
_cell.angle_gamma   90.00
#
_symmetry.space_group_name_H-M   'P 1'
#
loop_
_entity.id
_entity.type
_entity.pdbx_description
1 polymer ?
#
loop_
_entity_poly.entity_id
_entity_poly.type
_entity_poly.pdbx_seq_one_letter_code
_entity_poly.pdbx_strand_id
1 'polypeptide(L)'
;MMKNVLVIGSTGQIGSELTMKIRREIPGSTVVAGYIPGAEPKGILLETRPAELADVRNAPQLAAIVEKYQIDTIYNLAALLSAVAEKKPLLAWDIQMNGLLNILEVAREKKCAVFTPSSIGSFGPETPHVGTPQDTIQRPRSMYGVTKVATELLSDYYFHKYGVDTRSVRFPGLISNVTLPGGGTTDYAVEVYYSAVKGEEFVCPIAPGTYMDMMYMPDALHAAVQLMEADPTRLVHRNSFNIASMSFEPEQLFAKIREYIPGLKVRYEVDPVRQAIANSWPDSMDDSCARAEWDWKPTYDLDSMTVDMIECLRKKLL
;
A
#
# COMPACT_ATOMS: atom_id res chain seq x y z
N MET A 1 16.35 9.19 -11.49
CA MET A 1 16.54 9.59 -10.06
C MET A 1 15.53 10.68 -9.73
N MET A 2 14.62 10.40 -8.79
CA MET A 2 13.60 11.33 -8.31
C MET A 2 14.24 12.55 -7.64
N LYS A 3 13.76 13.76 -7.93
CA LYS A 3 14.25 15.00 -7.28
C LYS A 3 13.13 15.76 -6.59
N ASN A 4 12.00 15.94 -7.27
CA ASN A 4 10.88 16.70 -6.76
C ASN A 4 9.64 15.82 -6.77
N VAL A 5 9.17 15.44 -5.60
CA VAL A 5 8.15 14.41 -5.41
C VAL A 5 6.88 15.00 -4.82
N LEU A 6 5.73 14.64 -5.39
CA LEU A 6 4.42 14.89 -4.80
C LEU A 6 3.86 13.56 -4.28
N VAL A 7 3.58 13.48 -2.98
CA VAL A 7 2.90 12.34 -2.36
C VAL A 7 1.46 12.71 -2.07
N ILE A 8 0.52 12.29 -2.90
CA ILE A 8 -0.92 12.51 -2.70
C ILE A 8 -1.46 11.43 -1.74
N GLY A 9 -2.26 11.83 -0.76
CA GLY A 9 -2.67 10.94 0.33
C GLY A 9 -1.57 10.76 1.39
N SER A 10 -0.73 11.77 1.55
CA SER A 10 0.42 11.80 2.46
C SER A 10 0.09 11.65 3.94
N THR A 11 -1.16 11.74 4.33
CA THR A 11 -1.61 11.60 5.72
C THR A 11 -2.19 10.22 6.01
N GLY A 12 -2.28 9.35 4.99
CA GLY A 12 -2.65 7.94 5.14
C GLY A 12 -1.51 7.08 5.69
N GLN A 13 -1.80 5.80 5.95
CA GLN A 13 -0.84 4.85 6.52
C GLN A 13 0.45 4.77 5.68
N ILE A 14 0.36 4.40 4.40
CA ILE A 14 1.53 4.34 3.50
C ILE A 14 2.09 5.75 3.27
N GLY A 15 1.23 6.72 3.01
CA GLY A 15 1.64 8.06 2.57
C GLY A 15 2.47 8.83 3.59
N SER A 16 2.14 8.73 4.87
CA SER A 16 2.88 9.41 5.93
C SER A 16 4.30 8.84 6.08
N GLU A 17 4.41 7.52 6.10
CA GLU A 17 5.68 6.84 6.22
C GLU A 17 6.54 7.00 4.95
N LEU A 18 5.94 6.88 3.75
CA LEU A 18 6.63 7.09 2.47
C LEU A 18 7.17 8.50 2.34
N THR A 19 6.36 9.52 2.67
CA THR A 19 6.80 10.92 2.63
C THR A 19 8.04 11.13 3.49
N MET A 20 8.03 10.60 4.71
CA MET A 20 9.16 10.71 5.63
C MET A 20 10.37 9.90 5.19
N LYS A 21 10.17 8.71 4.59
CA LYS A 21 11.25 7.91 4.02
C LYS A 21 11.96 8.66 2.90
N ILE A 22 11.22 9.19 1.91
CA ILE A 22 11.81 9.91 0.78
C ILE A 22 12.54 11.17 1.26
N ARG A 23 11.97 11.94 2.19
CA ARG A 23 12.62 13.12 2.79
C ARG A 23 13.96 12.81 3.46
N ARG A 24 14.10 11.62 4.06
CA ARG A 24 15.34 11.19 4.73
C ARG A 24 16.36 10.58 3.79
N GLU A 25 15.91 9.79 2.81
CA GLU A 25 16.79 8.90 2.04
C GLU A 25 17.22 9.47 0.69
N ILE A 26 16.51 10.51 0.19
CA ILE A 26 16.88 11.18 -1.07
C ILE A 26 17.36 12.61 -0.77
N PRO A 27 18.65 12.80 -0.48
CA PRO A 27 19.19 14.11 -0.12
C PRO A 27 18.98 15.15 -1.24
N GLY A 28 18.54 16.35 -0.86
CA GLY A 28 18.31 17.44 -1.79
C GLY A 28 17.01 17.34 -2.58
N SER A 29 16.16 16.33 -2.31
CA SER A 29 14.82 16.25 -2.89
C SER A 29 13.86 17.24 -2.25
N THR A 30 12.91 17.75 -3.05
CA THR A 30 11.73 18.46 -2.55
C THR A 30 10.57 17.45 -2.50
N VAL A 31 10.04 17.15 -1.30
CA VAL A 31 8.93 16.22 -1.14
C VAL A 31 7.71 16.94 -0.60
N VAL A 32 6.73 17.15 -1.47
CA VAL A 32 5.46 17.82 -1.14
C VAL A 32 4.47 16.82 -0.59
N ALA A 33 4.00 17.05 0.64
CA ALA A 33 2.95 16.25 1.27
C ALA A 33 1.58 16.74 0.80
N GLY A 34 0.94 16.00 -0.11
CA GLY A 34 -0.40 16.29 -0.62
C GLY A 34 -1.48 15.72 0.31
N TYR A 35 -2.40 16.57 0.78
CA TYR A 35 -3.48 16.21 1.71
C TYR A 35 -4.83 16.79 1.26
N ILE A 36 -5.93 16.37 1.90
CA ILE A 36 -7.28 16.91 1.69
C ILE A 36 -7.82 17.57 2.96
N PRO A 37 -8.83 18.47 2.88
CA PRO A 37 -9.45 19.05 4.06
C PRO A 37 -9.97 17.98 5.02
N GLY A 38 -9.72 18.16 6.32
CA GLY A 38 -10.06 17.19 7.38
C GLY A 38 -9.03 16.09 7.60
N ALA A 39 -7.98 16.03 6.75
CA ALA A 39 -6.85 15.12 6.88
C ALA A 39 -5.51 15.88 6.78
N GLU A 40 -5.40 16.99 7.50
CA GLU A 40 -4.21 17.84 7.52
C GLU A 40 -3.00 17.11 8.14
N PRO A 41 -1.78 17.36 7.62
CA PRO A 41 -0.56 16.83 8.20
C PRO A 41 -0.39 17.27 9.66
N LYS A 42 0.14 16.37 10.50
CA LYS A 42 0.43 16.61 11.93
C LYS A 42 1.86 16.22 12.27
N GLY A 43 2.36 16.74 13.40
CA GLY A 43 3.68 16.42 13.91
C GLY A 43 4.77 16.62 12.87
N ILE A 44 5.70 15.69 12.81
CA ILE A 44 6.89 15.75 11.94
C ILE A 44 6.56 15.92 10.45
N LEU A 45 5.43 15.40 9.99
CA LEU A 45 5.00 15.55 8.60
C LEU A 45 4.69 17.01 8.25
N LEU A 46 4.13 17.77 9.21
CA LEU A 46 3.87 19.21 9.09
C LEU A 46 5.15 20.03 9.29
N GLU A 47 5.99 19.66 10.22
CA GLU A 47 7.23 20.36 10.58
C GLU A 47 8.26 20.32 9.44
N THR A 48 8.31 19.22 8.70
CA THR A 48 9.30 18.98 7.62
C THR A 48 8.84 19.42 6.24
N ARG A 49 7.93 20.37 6.11
CA ARG A 49 7.35 20.95 4.88
C ARG A 49 8.19 20.76 3.59
N PRO A 50 7.59 20.92 2.37
CA PRO A 50 6.27 21.54 2.06
C PRO A 50 5.07 20.59 2.19
N ALA A 51 3.87 21.17 2.38
CA ALA A 51 2.60 20.49 2.37
C ALA A 51 1.55 21.34 1.62
N GLU A 52 0.71 20.70 0.79
CA GLU A 52 -0.28 21.36 -0.08
C GLU A 52 -1.61 20.61 -0.09
N LEU A 53 -2.70 21.35 -0.26
CA LEU A 53 -3.99 20.74 -0.59
C LEU A 53 -3.91 20.07 -1.98
N ALA A 54 -4.20 18.78 -2.05
CA ALA A 54 -4.07 18.00 -3.28
C ALA A 54 -5.23 16.98 -3.38
N ASP A 55 -6.40 17.48 -3.77
CA ASP A 55 -7.53 16.61 -4.09
C ASP A 55 -7.36 16.06 -5.52
N VAL A 56 -7.33 14.74 -5.66
CA VAL A 56 -7.19 14.07 -6.97
C VAL A 56 -8.31 14.41 -7.94
N ARG A 57 -9.46 14.88 -7.45
CA ARG A 57 -10.59 15.31 -8.29
C ARG A 57 -10.43 16.72 -8.85
N ASN A 58 -9.37 17.44 -8.47
CA ASN A 58 -9.12 18.81 -8.90
C ASN A 58 -7.83 18.90 -9.74
N ALA A 59 -7.94 18.55 -11.03
CA ALA A 59 -6.80 18.56 -11.95
C ALA A 59 -6.07 19.93 -12.05
N PRO A 60 -6.76 21.10 -12.09
CA PRO A 60 -6.08 22.41 -12.06
C PRO A 60 -5.23 22.63 -10.81
N GLN A 61 -5.70 22.19 -9.64
CA GLN A 61 -4.94 22.29 -8.39
C GLN A 61 -3.67 21.42 -8.44
N LEU A 62 -3.80 20.18 -8.94
CA LEU A 62 -2.66 19.28 -9.09
C LEU A 62 -1.63 19.84 -10.06
N ALA A 63 -2.06 20.38 -11.21
CA ALA A 63 -1.17 20.99 -12.20
C ALA A 63 -0.41 22.19 -11.62
N ALA A 64 -1.08 23.03 -10.83
CA ALA A 64 -0.45 24.18 -10.15
C ALA A 64 0.63 23.74 -9.13
N ILE A 65 0.38 22.66 -8.36
CA ILE A 65 1.38 22.09 -7.43
C ILE A 65 2.59 21.55 -8.21
N VAL A 66 2.34 20.79 -9.28
CA VAL A 66 3.39 20.21 -10.12
C VAL A 66 4.28 21.31 -10.68
N GLU A 67 3.69 22.39 -11.16
CA GLU A 67 4.43 23.54 -11.71
C GLU A 67 5.18 24.31 -10.64
N LYS A 68 4.54 24.64 -9.51
CA LYS A 68 5.13 25.39 -8.39
C LYS A 68 6.40 24.75 -7.84
N TYR A 69 6.38 23.42 -7.72
CA TYR A 69 7.48 22.66 -7.12
C TYR A 69 8.34 21.92 -8.13
N GLN A 70 8.08 22.09 -9.44
CA GLN A 70 8.80 21.41 -10.52
C GLN A 70 8.80 19.86 -10.31
N ILE A 71 7.63 19.31 -9.96
CA ILE A 71 7.47 17.89 -9.63
C ILE A 71 7.83 17.02 -10.84
N ASP A 72 8.69 16.04 -10.64
CA ASP A 72 9.06 15.02 -11.62
C ASP A 72 8.41 13.66 -11.35
N THR A 73 7.99 13.43 -10.11
CA THR A 73 7.43 12.14 -9.68
C THR A 73 6.21 12.33 -8.79
N ILE A 74 5.11 11.64 -9.10
CA ILE A 74 3.86 11.65 -8.33
C ILE A 74 3.61 10.26 -7.75
N TYR A 75 3.54 10.17 -6.42
CA TYR A 75 2.98 8.99 -5.73
C TYR A 75 1.50 9.24 -5.45
N ASN A 76 0.63 8.54 -6.16
CA ASN A 76 -0.81 8.60 -5.96
C ASN A 76 -1.25 7.50 -4.98
N LEU A 77 -1.43 7.86 -3.72
CA LEU A 77 -1.90 6.97 -2.67
C LEU A 77 -3.35 7.26 -2.26
N ALA A 78 -4.05 8.12 -3.01
CA ALA A 78 -5.45 8.45 -2.74
C ALA A 78 -6.35 7.26 -3.09
N ALA A 79 -7.00 6.69 -2.08
CA ALA A 79 -7.93 5.59 -2.24
C ALA A 79 -8.89 5.49 -1.06
N LEU A 80 -10.08 4.93 -1.28
CA LEU A 80 -10.91 4.36 -0.22
C LEU A 80 -10.56 2.88 -0.07
N LEU A 81 -10.33 2.43 1.18
CA LEU A 81 -10.02 1.03 1.47
C LEU A 81 -11.23 0.12 1.29
N SER A 82 -10.97 -1.18 1.17
CA SER A 82 -11.95 -2.21 0.76
C SER A 82 -13.32 -2.10 1.43
N ALA A 83 -13.39 -2.13 2.76
CA ALA A 83 -14.66 -2.06 3.49
C ALA A 83 -15.38 -0.71 3.36
N VAL A 84 -14.66 0.40 3.19
CA VAL A 84 -15.24 1.74 2.97
C VAL A 84 -15.71 1.88 1.52
N ALA A 85 -14.97 1.33 0.57
CA ALA A 85 -15.33 1.33 -0.85
C ALA A 85 -16.66 0.58 -1.10
N GLU A 86 -16.88 -0.56 -0.42
CA GLU A 86 -18.16 -1.28 -0.50
C GLU A 86 -19.33 -0.45 0.04
N LYS A 87 -19.14 0.32 1.08
CA LYS A 87 -20.16 1.20 1.64
C LYS A 87 -20.41 2.45 0.78
N LYS A 88 -19.43 2.89 -0.01
CA LYS A 88 -19.49 4.13 -0.82
C LYS A 88 -18.90 3.89 -2.22
N PRO A 89 -19.48 2.98 -3.04
CA PRO A 89 -18.87 2.53 -4.29
C PRO A 89 -18.70 3.65 -5.33
N LEU A 90 -19.64 4.56 -5.46
CA LEU A 90 -19.54 5.67 -6.41
C LEU A 90 -18.44 6.67 -6.01
N LEU A 91 -18.28 6.92 -4.71
CA LEU A 91 -17.19 7.78 -4.21
C LEU A 91 -15.82 7.10 -4.39
N ALA A 92 -15.76 5.77 -4.18
CA ALA A 92 -14.55 5.00 -4.44
C ALA A 92 -14.14 5.09 -5.91
N TRP A 93 -15.10 4.92 -6.81
CA TRP A 93 -14.86 5.10 -8.26
C TRP A 93 -14.36 6.51 -8.58
N ASP A 94 -15.03 7.54 -8.08
CA ASP A 94 -14.68 8.94 -8.37
C ASP A 94 -13.26 9.27 -7.92
N ILE A 95 -12.87 8.90 -6.70
CA ILE A 95 -11.52 9.14 -6.19
C ILE A 95 -10.48 8.31 -6.94
N GLN A 96 -10.72 7.00 -7.14
CA GLN A 96 -9.71 6.08 -7.64
C GLN A 96 -9.60 6.11 -9.17
N MET A 97 -10.68 6.31 -9.90
CA MET A 97 -10.67 6.29 -11.37
C MET A 97 -10.64 7.69 -11.97
N ASN A 98 -11.57 8.58 -11.62
CA ASN A 98 -11.55 9.96 -12.14
C ASN A 98 -10.32 10.71 -11.58
N GLY A 99 -9.99 10.47 -10.30
CA GLY A 99 -8.78 11.00 -9.68
C GLY A 99 -7.49 10.53 -10.37
N LEU A 100 -7.37 9.23 -10.69
CA LEU A 100 -6.24 8.71 -11.44
C LEU A 100 -6.15 9.32 -12.84
N LEU A 101 -7.29 9.44 -13.54
CA LEU A 101 -7.32 10.03 -14.89
C LEU A 101 -6.79 11.47 -14.84
N ASN A 102 -7.20 12.27 -13.85
CA ASN A 102 -6.67 13.63 -13.66
C ASN A 102 -5.16 13.64 -13.45
N ILE A 103 -4.64 12.74 -12.62
CA ILE A 103 -3.20 12.63 -12.36
C ILE A 103 -2.43 12.23 -13.62
N LEU A 104 -2.93 11.25 -14.37
CA LEU A 104 -2.30 10.78 -15.60
C LEU A 104 -2.28 11.86 -16.69
N GLU A 105 -3.35 12.67 -16.82
CA GLU A 105 -3.37 13.81 -17.73
C GLU A 105 -2.37 14.90 -17.31
N VAL A 106 -2.33 15.25 -16.02
CA VAL A 106 -1.32 16.20 -15.50
C VAL A 106 0.09 15.65 -15.73
N ALA A 107 0.32 14.37 -15.45
CA ALA A 107 1.62 13.73 -15.66
C ALA A 107 2.04 13.73 -17.14
N ARG A 108 1.09 13.46 -18.06
CA ARG A 108 1.31 13.51 -19.50
C ARG A 108 1.74 14.90 -19.95
N GLU A 109 1.03 15.96 -19.49
CA GLU A 109 1.32 17.34 -19.88
C GLU A 109 2.63 17.86 -19.25
N LYS A 110 2.88 17.54 -18.00
CA LYS A 110 4.03 18.03 -17.23
C LYS A 110 5.24 17.09 -17.23
N LYS A 111 5.13 15.93 -17.90
CA LYS A 111 6.19 14.89 -18.01
C LYS A 111 6.66 14.33 -16.67
N CYS A 112 5.72 14.03 -15.77
CA CYS A 112 6.01 13.39 -14.50
C CYS A 112 5.93 11.86 -14.64
N ALA A 113 6.74 11.14 -13.85
CA ALA A 113 6.52 9.73 -13.58
C ALA A 113 5.42 9.56 -12.53
N VAL A 114 4.68 8.45 -12.57
CA VAL A 114 3.55 8.18 -11.67
C VAL A 114 3.66 6.80 -11.05
N PHE A 115 3.61 6.74 -9.72
CA PHE A 115 3.40 5.52 -8.97
C PHE A 115 1.98 5.49 -8.42
N THR A 116 1.21 4.46 -8.76
CA THR A 116 -0.14 4.24 -8.18
C THR A 116 -0.26 2.79 -7.74
N PRO A 117 -0.26 2.48 -6.42
CA PRO A 117 -0.24 1.11 -5.96
C PRO A 117 -1.52 0.36 -6.30
N SER A 118 -1.35 -0.87 -6.75
CA SER A 118 -2.37 -1.90 -6.75
C SER A 118 -2.35 -2.69 -5.44
N SER A 119 -3.02 -3.81 -5.39
CA SER A 119 -3.22 -4.62 -4.18
C SER A 119 -3.52 -6.07 -4.54
N ILE A 120 -3.29 -7.00 -3.62
CA ILE A 120 -3.84 -8.36 -3.71
C ILE A 120 -5.37 -8.36 -3.89
N GLY A 121 -6.04 -7.28 -3.53
CA GLY A 121 -7.47 -7.09 -3.77
C GLY A 121 -7.86 -6.98 -5.25
N SER A 122 -6.91 -6.86 -6.19
CA SER A 122 -7.14 -6.95 -7.64
C SER A 122 -7.44 -8.36 -8.12
N PHE A 123 -7.16 -9.37 -7.30
CA PHE A 123 -7.45 -10.77 -7.58
C PHE A 123 -8.86 -11.14 -7.09
N GLY A 124 -9.34 -12.31 -7.51
CA GLY A 124 -10.67 -12.82 -7.16
C GLY A 124 -10.66 -14.33 -7.02
N PRO A 125 -11.82 -14.92 -6.69
CA PRO A 125 -11.90 -16.35 -6.36
C PRO A 125 -11.46 -17.31 -7.48
N GLU A 126 -11.43 -16.85 -8.72
CA GLU A 126 -10.98 -17.64 -9.88
C GLU A 126 -9.47 -17.56 -10.12
N THR A 127 -8.76 -16.70 -9.37
CA THR A 127 -7.30 -16.60 -9.41
C THR A 127 -6.67 -17.79 -8.69
N PRO A 128 -5.57 -18.39 -9.19
CA PRO A 128 -4.80 -19.37 -8.42
C PRO A 128 -4.36 -18.80 -7.08
N HIS A 129 -4.67 -19.46 -5.96
CA HIS A 129 -4.42 -18.91 -4.63
C HIS A 129 -2.97 -19.04 -4.16
N VAL A 130 -2.30 -20.13 -4.53
CA VAL A 130 -0.93 -20.43 -4.10
C VAL A 130 0.04 -20.11 -5.22
N GLY A 131 1.03 -19.27 -4.92
CA GLY A 131 2.02 -18.82 -5.90
C GLY A 131 1.36 -18.09 -7.08
N THR A 132 0.42 -17.21 -6.78
CA THR A 132 -0.36 -16.47 -7.80
C THR A 132 0.55 -15.84 -8.85
N PRO A 133 0.45 -16.24 -10.13
CA PRO A 133 1.35 -15.75 -11.16
C PRO A 133 1.22 -14.25 -11.40
N GLN A 134 2.29 -13.64 -11.95
CA GLN A 134 2.29 -12.23 -12.34
C GLN A 134 1.15 -11.92 -13.32
N ASP A 135 1.04 -12.71 -14.37
CA ASP A 135 -0.03 -12.63 -15.37
C ASP A 135 -1.05 -13.74 -15.13
N THR A 136 -2.22 -13.35 -14.69
CA THR A 136 -3.29 -14.29 -14.33
C THR A 136 -4.66 -13.63 -14.41
N ILE A 137 -5.71 -14.44 -14.17
CA ILE A 137 -7.10 -13.96 -14.15
C ILE A 137 -7.31 -13.02 -12.96
N GLN A 138 -7.75 -11.81 -13.26
CA GLN A 138 -8.17 -10.82 -12.26
C GLN A 138 -9.67 -10.61 -12.38
N ARG A 139 -10.46 -11.21 -11.46
CA ARG A 139 -11.93 -11.08 -11.39
C ARG A 139 -12.39 -10.78 -9.96
N PRO A 140 -11.96 -9.62 -9.41
CA PRO A 140 -12.38 -9.25 -8.06
C PRO A 140 -13.90 -9.05 -8.01
N ARG A 141 -14.47 -9.29 -6.82
CA ARG A 141 -15.91 -9.13 -6.56
C ARG A 141 -16.21 -7.93 -5.66
N SER A 142 -15.23 -7.08 -5.42
CA SER A 142 -15.37 -5.85 -4.63
C SER A 142 -15.14 -4.62 -5.50
N MET A 143 -15.78 -3.49 -5.17
CA MET A 143 -15.55 -2.22 -5.85
C MET A 143 -14.08 -1.80 -5.76
N TYR A 144 -13.45 -2.02 -4.61
CA TYR A 144 -12.03 -1.77 -4.42
C TYR A 144 -11.18 -2.56 -5.42
N GLY A 145 -11.41 -3.86 -5.54
CA GLY A 145 -10.68 -4.70 -6.49
C GLY A 145 -10.92 -4.31 -7.94
N VAL A 146 -12.18 -4.03 -8.30
CA VAL A 146 -12.53 -3.56 -9.67
C VAL A 146 -11.75 -2.29 -10.02
N THR A 147 -11.69 -1.32 -9.12
CA THR A 147 -10.92 -0.09 -9.36
C THR A 147 -9.42 -0.34 -9.41
N LYS A 148 -8.88 -1.32 -8.65
CA LYS A 148 -7.46 -1.68 -8.72
C LYS A 148 -7.09 -2.30 -10.07
N VAL A 149 -7.88 -3.24 -10.59
CA VAL A 149 -7.67 -3.79 -11.95
C VAL A 149 -7.76 -2.69 -13.00
N ALA A 150 -8.78 -1.84 -12.93
CA ALA A 150 -8.94 -0.72 -13.88
C ALA A 150 -7.76 0.28 -13.79
N THR A 151 -7.20 0.51 -12.59
CA THR A 151 -6.01 1.32 -12.36
C THR A 151 -4.78 0.74 -13.09
N GLU A 152 -4.55 -0.57 -12.98
CA GLU A 152 -3.45 -1.25 -13.67
C GLU A 152 -3.57 -1.07 -15.18
N LEU A 153 -4.73 -1.40 -15.76
CA LEU A 153 -4.99 -1.31 -17.20
C LEU A 153 -4.92 0.13 -17.72
N LEU A 154 -5.44 1.11 -16.97
CA LEU A 154 -5.38 2.51 -17.38
C LEU A 154 -3.95 3.05 -17.35
N SER A 155 -3.16 2.65 -16.36
CA SER A 155 -1.74 3.02 -16.25
C SER A 155 -0.93 2.44 -17.43
N ASP A 156 -1.15 1.17 -17.79
CA ASP A 156 -0.55 0.56 -18.98
C ASP A 156 -0.94 1.29 -20.26
N TYR A 157 -2.23 1.63 -20.41
CA TYR A 157 -2.69 2.40 -21.57
C TYR A 157 -1.94 3.73 -21.71
N TYR A 158 -1.77 4.48 -20.60
CA TYR A 158 -1.06 5.76 -20.63
C TYR A 158 0.42 5.62 -20.94
N PHE A 159 1.05 4.55 -20.46
CA PHE A 159 2.43 4.24 -20.82
C PHE A 159 2.56 3.93 -22.32
N HIS A 160 1.77 3.00 -22.83
CA HIS A 160 1.86 2.56 -24.23
C HIS A 160 1.42 3.63 -25.23
N LYS A 161 0.39 4.39 -24.89
CA LYS A 161 -0.19 5.39 -25.78
C LYS A 161 0.53 6.72 -25.76
N TYR A 162 0.94 7.17 -24.59
CA TYR A 162 1.42 8.53 -24.38
C TYR A 162 2.86 8.60 -23.82
N GLY A 163 3.46 7.49 -23.50
CA GLY A 163 4.82 7.42 -22.94
C GLY A 163 4.93 7.96 -21.52
N VAL A 164 3.83 8.03 -20.75
CA VAL A 164 3.88 8.40 -19.33
C VAL A 164 4.55 7.27 -18.56
N ASP A 165 5.61 7.55 -17.83
CA ASP A 165 6.30 6.55 -17.00
C ASP A 165 5.43 6.19 -15.78
N THR A 166 4.56 5.21 -15.96
CA THR A 166 3.69 4.66 -14.90
C THR A 166 4.30 3.40 -14.34
N ARG A 167 4.31 3.26 -13.00
CA ARG A 167 4.82 2.08 -12.31
C ARG A 167 3.95 1.74 -11.11
N SER A 168 3.82 0.45 -10.81
CA SER A 168 2.96 -0.03 -9.73
C SER A 168 3.42 -1.37 -9.17
N VAL A 169 3.03 -1.62 -7.92
CA VAL A 169 3.13 -2.94 -7.27
C VAL A 169 1.77 -3.35 -6.72
N ARG A 170 1.49 -4.63 -6.66
CA ARG A 170 0.36 -5.21 -5.93
C ARG A 170 0.80 -5.44 -4.50
N PHE A 171 0.44 -4.51 -3.62
CA PHE A 171 0.75 -4.68 -2.20
C PHE A 171 -0.03 -5.84 -1.59
N PRO A 172 0.62 -6.71 -0.82
CA PRO A 172 -0.04 -7.66 0.07
C PRO A 172 -0.66 -6.95 1.27
N GLY A 173 -1.10 -7.70 2.29
CA GLY A 173 -1.53 -7.12 3.56
C GLY A 173 -0.38 -6.40 4.26
N LEU A 174 -0.54 -5.11 4.55
CA LEU A 174 0.52 -4.30 5.14
C LEU A 174 0.43 -4.24 6.66
N ILE A 175 1.57 -4.44 7.31
CA ILE A 175 1.74 -4.40 8.77
C ILE A 175 2.66 -3.22 9.11
N SER A 176 2.22 -2.32 9.99
CA SER A 176 2.98 -1.13 10.42
C SER A 176 2.89 -0.94 11.93
N ASN A 177 4.01 -0.50 12.54
CA ASN A 177 4.08 -0.08 13.94
C ASN A 177 3.89 1.44 14.13
N VAL A 178 3.81 2.21 13.04
CA VAL A 178 3.74 3.69 13.08
C VAL A 178 2.30 4.17 13.09
N THR A 179 1.53 3.83 12.10
CA THR A 179 0.15 4.29 11.91
C THR A 179 -0.83 3.15 12.17
N LEU A 180 -1.88 3.45 12.96
CA LEU A 180 -2.96 2.49 13.19
C LEU A 180 -3.66 2.15 11.87
N PRO A 181 -4.13 0.91 11.72
CA PRO A 181 -4.84 0.46 10.53
C PRO A 181 -6.16 1.20 10.34
N GLY A 182 -6.61 1.28 9.08
CA GLY A 182 -7.75 2.09 8.65
C GLY A 182 -9.06 1.33 8.39
N GLY A 183 -9.21 0.09 8.85
CA GLY A 183 -10.39 -0.75 8.63
C GLY A 183 -10.25 -1.71 7.44
N GLY A 184 -9.05 -2.24 7.21
CA GLY A 184 -8.77 -3.29 6.21
C GLY A 184 -9.04 -4.70 6.74
N THR A 185 -9.13 -5.67 5.83
CA THR A 185 -9.31 -7.09 6.17
C THR A 185 -8.11 -7.66 6.93
N THR A 186 -6.89 -7.19 6.60
CA THR A 186 -5.62 -7.65 7.17
C THR A 186 -5.22 -6.96 8.48
N ASP A 187 -6.03 -6.02 8.97
CA ASP A 187 -5.72 -5.20 10.14
C ASP A 187 -5.54 -6.02 11.43
N TYR A 188 -6.13 -7.23 11.48
CA TYR A 188 -5.94 -8.16 12.60
C TYR A 188 -4.47 -8.41 12.91
N ALA A 189 -3.63 -8.45 11.86
CA ALA A 189 -2.20 -8.72 11.98
C ALA A 189 -1.41 -7.53 12.58
N VAL A 190 -2.01 -6.35 12.66
CA VAL A 190 -1.49 -5.18 13.38
C VAL A 190 -2.11 -5.10 14.77
N GLU A 191 -3.45 -5.21 14.86
CA GLU A 191 -4.22 -5.06 16.10
C GLU A 191 -3.78 -6.03 17.19
N VAL A 192 -3.41 -7.28 16.82
CA VAL A 192 -2.93 -8.29 17.77
C VAL A 192 -1.66 -7.87 18.50
N TYR A 193 -0.73 -7.16 17.85
CA TYR A 193 0.48 -6.67 18.50
C TYR A 193 0.18 -5.58 19.54
N TYR A 194 -0.79 -4.70 19.23
CA TYR A 194 -1.23 -3.68 20.20
C TYR A 194 -1.87 -4.31 21.44
N SER A 195 -2.74 -5.31 21.26
CA SER A 195 -3.35 -6.06 22.36
C SER A 195 -2.29 -6.81 23.16
N ALA A 196 -1.36 -7.48 22.49
CA ALA A 196 -0.27 -8.23 23.12
C ALA A 196 0.61 -7.35 24.03
N VAL A 197 1.04 -6.18 23.52
CA VAL A 197 1.92 -5.26 24.26
C VAL A 197 1.18 -4.65 25.46
N LYS A 198 -0.12 -4.39 25.34
CA LYS A 198 -0.96 -3.87 26.45
C LYS A 198 -1.39 -4.96 27.45
N GLY A 199 -1.18 -6.24 27.15
CA GLY A 199 -1.67 -7.36 27.98
C GLY A 199 -3.19 -7.56 27.89
N GLU A 200 -3.82 -7.07 26.83
CA GLU A 200 -5.26 -7.20 26.57
C GLU A 200 -5.56 -8.49 25.78
N GLU A 201 -6.80 -9.02 25.93
CA GLU A 201 -7.27 -10.12 25.08
C GLU A 201 -7.55 -9.61 23.66
N PHE A 202 -7.03 -10.32 22.67
CA PHE A 202 -7.29 -10.03 21.28
C PHE A 202 -8.47 -10.85 20.74
N VAL A 203 -9.37 -10.19 20.00
CA VAL A 203 -10.50 -10.84 19.32
C VAL A 203 -10.20 -10.87 17.83
N CYS A 204 -9.88 -12.06 17.31
CA CYS A 204 -9.53 -12.23 15.91
C CYS A 204 -10.79 -12.34 15.03
N PRO A 205 -10.94 -11.47 14.01
CA PRO A 205 -12.09 -11.51 13.11
C PRO A 205 -11.89 -12.45 11.91
N ILE A 206 -10.73 -13.10 11.80
CA ILE A 206 -10.35 -14.01 10.70
C ILE A 206 -10.19 -15.42 11.26
N ALA A 207 -10.74 -16.39 10.57
CA ALA A 207 -10.69 -17.79 11.00
C ALA A 207 -9.27 -18.40 10.94
N PRO A 208 -8.95 -19.36 11.83
CA PRO A 208 -7.72 -20.15 11.69
C PRO A 208 -7.65 -20.82 10.32
N GLY A 209 -6.44 -21.04 9.81
CA GLY A 209 -6.19 -21.65 8.51
C GLY A 209 -6.42 -20.72 7.31
N THR A 210 -6.72 -19.43 7.53
CA THR A 210 -6.85 -18.44 6.46
C THR A 210 -5.49 -17.83 6.15
N TYR A 211 -4.81 -18.34 5.13
CA TYR A 211 -3.54 -17.79 4.67
C TYR A 211 -3.75 -16.50 3.87
N MET A 212 -2.86 -15.56 4.03
CA MET A 212 -2.78 -14.33 3.22
C MET A 212 -1.32 -13.91 3.06
N ASP A 213 -1.00 -13.38 1.88
CA ASP A 213 0.30 -12.74 1.67
C ASP A 213 0.37 -11.42 2.44
N MET A 214 1.44 -11.23 3.20
CA MET A 214 1.65 -10.11 4.12
C MET A 214 3.04 -9.49 3.92
N MET A 215 3.17 -8.22 4.26
CA MET A 215 4.43 -7.48 4.16
C MET A 215 4.56 -6.45 5.27
N TYR A 216 5.76 -6.33 5.81
CA TYR A 216 6.06 -5.26 6.75
C TYR A 216 6.22 -3.91 6.03
N MET A 217 5.74 -2.83 6.64
CA MET A 217 5.73 -1.50 6.02
C MET A 217 7.10 -1.03 5.53
N PRO A 218 8.22 -1.23 6.23
CA PRO A 218 9.54 -0.84 5.72
C PRO A 218 9.87 -1.46 4.35
N ASP A 219 9.51 -2.75 4.12
CA ASP A 219 9.70 -3.41 2.82
C ASP A 219 8.76 -2.83 1.76
N ALA A 220 7.49 -2.55 2.11
CA ALA A 220 6.54 -1.94 1.18
C ALA A 220 7.01 -0.55 0.70
N LEU A 221 7.54 0.26 1.62
CA LEU A 221 8.09 1.58 1.29
C LEU A 221 9.38 1.47 0.47
N HIS A 222 10.21 0.47 0.78
CA HIS A 222 11.42 0.18 0.01
C HIS A 222 11.05 -0.21 -1.42
N ALA A 223 10.09 -1.12 -1.61
CA ALA A 223 9.59 -1.51 -2.92
C ALA A 223 9.11 -0.32 -3.75
N ALA A 224 8.31 0.56 -3.15
CA ALA A 224 7.77 1.74 -3.83
C ALA A 224 8.87 2.70 -4.30
N VAL A 225 9.91 2.92 -3.49
CA VAL A 225 11.05 3.78 -3.86
C VAL A 225 11.96 3.09 -4.87
N GLN A 226 12.34 1.84 -4.61
CA GLN A 226 13.24 1.07 -5.47
C GLN A 226 12.68 0.90 -6.89
N LEU A 227 11.38 0.59 -7.02
CA LEU A 227 10.75 0.47 -8.34
C LEU A 227 10.80 1.79 -9.10
N MET A 228 10.54 2.93 -8.45
CA MET A 228 10.58 4.24 -9.12
C MET A 228 12.00 4.66 -9.51
N GLU A 229 13.04 4.16 -8.83
CA GLU A 229 14.46 4.38 -9.16
C GLU A 229 15.02 3.32 -10.14
N ALA A 230 14.27 2.24 -10.40
CA ALA A 230 14.72 1.17 -11.29
C ALA A 230 14.93 1.65 -12.72
N ASP A 231 15.86 0.99 -13.44
CA ASP A 231 16.09 1.25 -14.86
C ASP A 231 14.81 0.95 -15.68
N PRO A 232 14.20 1.96 -16.31
CA PRO A 232 12.96 1.78 -17.06
C PRO A 232 13.08 0.81 -18.25
N THR A 233 14.28 0.56 -18.74
CA THR A 233 14.51 -0.36 -19.87
C THR A 233 14.41 -1.83 -19.47
N ARG A 234 14.51 -2.14 -18.17
CA ARG A 234 14.38 -3.50 -17.63
C ARG A 234 12.93 -3.86 -17.31
N LEU A 235 12.04 -2.87 -17.20
CA LEU A 235 10.67 -3.08 -16.73
C LEU A 235 9.76 -3.57 -17.87
N VAL A 236 9.38 -4.85 -17.82
CA VAL A 236 8.38 -5.47 -18.71
C VAL A 236 6.98 -5.33 -18.12
N HIS A 237 6.83 -5.71 -16.84
CA HIS A 237 5.54 -5.73 -16.12
C HIS A 237 5.31 -4.45 -15.30
N ARG A 238 5.50 -3.28 -15.87
CA ARG A 238 5.48 -1.96 -15.21
C ARG A 238 4.31 -1.73 -14.25
N ASN A 239 3.11 -2.21 -14.62
CA ASN A 239 1.84 -2.02 -13.91
C ASN A 239 1.04 -3.34 -13.85
N SER A 240 1.09 -4.09 -12.83
CA SER A 240 1.65 -3.93 -11.49
C SER A 240 2.44 -5.17 -11.14
N PHE A 241 3.62 -5.01 -10.58
CA PHE A 241 4.39 -6.17 -10.11
C PHE A 241 3.75 -6.84 -8.89
N ASN A 242 3.64 -8.16 -8.90
CA ASN A 242 3.49 -8.91 -7.66
C ASN A 242 4.74 -8.71 -6.81
N ILE A 243 4.57 -8.39 -5.54
CA ILE A 243 5.64 -8.37 -4.54
C ILE A 243 5.20 -9.17 -3.33
N ALA A 244 6.03 -10.10 -2.89
CA ALA A 244 5.76 -10.96 -1.75
C ALA A 244 6.85 -10.81 -0.68
N SER A 245 6.51 -11.06 0.57
CA SER A 245 7.44 -11.11 1.68
C SER A 245 7.20 -12.34 2.54
N MET A 246 6.01 -12.50 3.10
CA MET A 246 5.66 -13.62 3.94
C MET A 246 4.19 -14.00 3.78
N SER A 247 3.89 -15.29 3.76
CA SER A 247 2.52 -15.82 3.79
C SER A 247 2.32 -16.57 5.10
N PHE A 248 1.27 -16.21 5.83
CA PHE A 248 0.94 -16.88 7.09
C PHE A 248 -0.56 -16.79 7.40
N GLU A 249 -0.99 -17.68 8.29
CA GLU A 249 -2.33 -17.69 8.85
C GLU A 249 -2.33 -17.17 10.31
N PRO A 250 -3.49 -16.83 10.91
CA PRO A 250 -3.53 -16.22 12.24
C PRO A 250 -2.79 -16.98 13.34
N GLU A 251 -2.89 -18.30 13.42
CA GLU A 251 -2.24 -19.08 14.48
C GLU A 251 -0.70 -19.05 14.38
N GLN A 252 -0.15 -19.00 13.17
CA GLN A 252 1.30 -18.86 12.97
C GLN A 252 1.79 -17.51 13.50
N LEU A 253 1.06 -16.43 13.22
CA LEU A 253 1.35 -15.11 13.76
C LEU A 253 1.25 -15.10 15.30
N PHE A 254 0.19 -15.66 15.85
CA PHE A 254 0.00 -15.67 17.31
C PHE A 254 1.02 -16.57 18.03
N ALA A 255 1.39 -17.69 17.44
CA ALA A 255 2.48 -18.53 17.95
C ALA A 255 3.80 -17.75 17.99
N LYS A 256 4.11 -17.02 16.93
CA LYS A 256 5.32 -16.20 16.88
C LYS A 256 5.31 -15.07 17.94
N ILE A 257 4.19 -14.38 18.12
CA ILE A 257 4.06 -13.35 19.16
C ILE A 257 4.21 -13.96 20.56
N ARG A 258 3.68 -15.17 20.81
CA ARG A 258 3.78 -15.86 22.12
C ARG A 258 5.22 -16.24 22.47
N GLU A 259 6.12 -16.39 21.53
CA GLU A 259 7.56 -16.59 21.81
C GLU A 259 8.15 -15.39 22.58
N TYR A 260 7.68 -14.17 22.34
CA TYR A 260 8.14 -12.92 22.96
C TYR A 260 7.20 -12.37 24.03
N ILE A 261 5.91 -12.68 23.94
CA ILE A 261 4.86 -12.30 24.89
C ILE A 261 4.00 -13.55 25.20
N PRO A 262 4.47 -14.45 26.09
CA PRO A 262 3.76 -15.71 26.40
C PRO A 262 2.32 -15.53 26.93
N GLY A 263 2.01 -14.34 27.47
CA GLY A 263 0.70 -14.00 28.02
C GLY A 263 -0.36 -13.61 26.99
N LEU A 264 -0.07 -13.62 25.69
CA LEU A 264 -1.06 -13.28 24.65
C LEU A 264 -2.27 -14.21 24.68
N LYS A 265 -3.42 -13.62 24.99
CA LYS A 265 -4.74 -14.30 24.94
C LYS A 265 -5.44 -13.93 23.66
N VAL A 266 -5.95 -14.94 22.96
CA VAL A 266 -6.69 -14.76 21.71
C VAL A 266 -7.98 -15.57 21.77
N ARG A 267 -9.09 -14.98 21.34
CA ARG A 267 -10.33 -15.67 21.01
C ARG A 267 -10.76 -15.30 19.59
N TYR A 268 -11.53 -16.15 18.97
CA TYR A 268 -12.05 -15.92 17.63
C TYR A 268 -13.52 -15.46 17.67
N GLU A 269 -13.80 -14.41 16.90
CA GLU A 269 -15.15 -13.94 16.60
C GLU A 269 -15.14 -13.53 15.12
N VAL A 270 -15.31 -14.53 14.26
CA VAL A 270 -15.11 -14.39 12.82
C VAL A 270 -16.15 -13.44 12.23
N ASP A 271 -15.66 -12.35 11.60
CA ASP A 271 -16.50 -11.44 10.82
C ASP A 271 -16.74 -12.02 9.43
N PRO A 272 -18.01 -12.36 9.08
CA PRO A 272 -18.29 -13.04 7.81
C PRO A 272 -17.94 -12.20 6.57
N VAL A 273 -18.00 -10.87 6.68
CA VAL A 273 -17.65 -9.97 5.57
C VAL A 273 -16.14 -9.94 5.36
N ARG A 274 -15.36 -9.74 6.43
CA ARG A 274 -13.89 -9.77 6.36
C ARG A 274 -13.40 -11.15 5.92
N GLN A 275 -13.99 -12.23 6.44
CA GLN A 275 -13.62 -13.59 6.06
C GLN A 275 -13.88 -13.86 4.57
N ALA A 276 -15.02 -13.44 4.04
CA ALA A 276 -15.35 -13.62 2.63
C ALA A 276 -14.37 -12.87 1.72
N ILE A 277 -13.93 -11.69 2.14
CA ILE A 277 -12.90 -10.92 1.43
C ILE A 277 -11.56 -11.65 1.49
N ALA A 278 -11.11 -12.08 2.69
CA ALA A 278 -9.87 -12.82 2.87
C ALA A 278 -9.83 -14.08 1.99
N ASN A 279 -10.90 -14.87 1.99
CA ASN A 279 -11.02 -16.07 1.17
C ASN A 279 -11.01 -15.82 -0.35
N SER A 280 -11.14 -14.58 -0.80
CA SER A 280 -11.10 -14.23 -2.22
C SER A 280 -9.73 -13.77 -2.69
N TRP A 281 -8.77 -13.62 -1.79
CA TRP A 281 -7.42 -13.15 -2.07
C TRP A 281 -6.41 -14.30 -2.13
N PRO A 282 -5.26 -14.10 -2.79
CA PRO A 282 -4.18 -15.06 -2.77
C PRO A 282 -3.66 -15.39 -1.38
N ASP A 283 -3.35 -16.66 -1.16
CA ASP A 283 -2.59 -17.13 -0.01
C ASP A 283 -1.13 -16.69 -0.13
N SER A 284 -0.59 -16.73 -1.37
CA SER A 284 0.77 -16.26 -1.69
C SER A 284 0.88 -15.83 -3.15
N MET A 285 1.76 -14.88 -3.43
CA MET A 285 2.05 -14.39 -4.79
C MET A 285 3.45 -14.83 -5.25
N ASP A 286 3.58 -15.10 -6.56
CA ASP A 286 4.88 -15.25 -7.22
C ASP A 286 5.43 -13.85 -7.58
N ASP A 287 6.55 -13.46 -6.98
CA ASP A 287 7.24 -12.20 -7.20
C ASP A 287 8.50 -12.32 -8.08
N SER A 288 8.65 -13.43 -8.82
CA SER A 288 9.81 -13.71 -9.66
C SER A 288 10.07 -12.62 -10.72
N CYS A 289 9.02 -12.01 -11.28
CA CYS A 289 9.15 -10.90 -12.21
C CYS A 289 9.77 -9.66 -11.55
N ALA A 290 9.33 -9.30 -10.35
CA ALA A 290 9.89 -8.20 -9.59
C ALA A 290 11.37 -8.42 -9.27
N ARG A 291 11.74 -9.65 -8.87
CA ARG A 291 13.12 -10.05 -8.61
C ARG A 291 14.00 -9.95 -9.85
N ALA A 292 13.49 -10.38 -11.00
CA ALA A 292 14.24 -10.37 -12.26
C ALA A 292 14.39 -8.98 -12.87
N GLU A 293 13.35 -8.14 -12.80
CA GLU A 293 13.30 -6.89 -13.54
C GLU A 293 13.88 -5.69 -12.78
N TRP A 294 13.75 -5.66 -11.46
CA TRP A 294 14.27 -4.55 -10.64
C TRP A 294 14.88 -4.98 -9.31
N ASP A 295 15.35 -6.25 -9.25
CA ASP A 295 16.16 -6.78 -8.14
C ASP A 295 15.42 -6.73 -6.78
N TRP A 296 14.09 -6.87 -6.78
CA TRP A 296 13.28 -6.89 -5.57
C TRP A 296 13.70 -7.98 -4.61
N LYS A 297 13.81 -7.64 -3.35
CA LYS A 297 14.05 -8.60 -2.28
C LYS A 297 13.50 -8.05 -0.96
N PRO A 298 12.57 -8.77 -0.28
CA PRO A 298 12.14 -8.38 1.05
C PRO A 298 13.29 -8.55 2.06
N THR A 299 13.27 -7.73 3.09
CA THR A 299 14.26 -7.73 4.18
C THR A 299 13.73 -8.45 5.42
N TYR A 300 12.43 -8.35 5.66
CA TYR A 300 11.79 -8.86 6.85
C TYR A 300 11.10 -10.20 6.61
N ASP A 301 11.27 -11.12 7.56
CA ASP A 301 10.47 -12.31 7.75
C ASP A 301 9.55 -12.15 8.96
N LEU A 302 8.76 -13.18 9.27
CA LEU A 302 7.80 -13.14 10.38
C LEU A 302 8.48 -12.93 11.74
N ASP A 303 9.69 -13.46 11.93
CA ASP A 303 10.43 -13.34 13.17
C ASP A 303 10.97 -11.92 13.37
N SER A 304 11.76 -11.42 12.43
CA SER A 304 12.36 -10.09 12.47
C SER A 304 11.31 -8.97 12.50
N MET A 305 10.21 -9.13 11.77
CA MET A 305 9.05 -8.23 11.86
C MET A 305 8.44 -8.24 13.26
N THR A 306 8.24 -9.43 13.84
CA THR A 306 7.63 -9.57 15.18
C THR A 306 8.47 -8.89 16.26
N VAL A 307 9.80 -9.07 16.20
CA VAL A 307 10.73 -8.40 17.12
C VAL A 307 10.58 -6.88 17.01
N ASP A 308 10.69 -6.32 15.81
CA ASP A 308 10.64 -4.88 15.58
C ASP A 308 9.26 -4.29 15.96
N MET A 309 8.16 -4.97 15.60
CA MET A 309 6.81 -4.57 16.02
C MET A 309 6.69 -4.46 17.53
N ILE A 310 7.13 -5.47 18.27
CA ILE A 310 7.03 -5.50 19.74
C ILE A 310 7.91 -4.43 20.36
N GLU A 311 9.16 -4.26 19.91
CA GLU A 311 10.08 -3.25 20.44
C GLU A 311 9.57 -1.83 20.22
N CYS A 312 9.12 -1.53 19.00
CA CYS A 312 8.60 -0.22 18.67
C CYS A 312 7.30 0.10 19.42
N LEU A 313 6.39 -0.86 19.53
CA LEU A 313 5.13 -0.65 20.25
C LEU A 313 5.33 -0.53 21.76
N ARG A 314 6.27 -1.26 22.37
CA ARG A 314 6.62 -1.07 23.78
C ARG A 314 7.11 0.36 24.04
N LYS A 315 8.00 0.89 23.21
CA LYS A 315 8.50 2.29 23.33
C LYS A 315 7.39 3.33 23.14
N LYS A 316 6.34 3.00 22.38
CA LYS A 316 5.23 3.91 22.04
C LYS A 316 4.10 3.89 23.06
N LEU A 317 3.87 2.75 23.72
CA LEU A 317 2.67 2.49 24.52
C LEU A 317 2.94 2.35 26.02
N LEU A 318 4.17 2.01 26.40
CA LEU A 318 4.62 1.85 27.78
C LEU A 318 5.64 2.92 28.16
#